data_e5b5b16b8d3cc842b8906a4ed70b68a4
#
_entry.id   e5b5b16b8d3cc842b8906a4ed70b68a4
#
_cell.length_a   1.000
_cell.length_b   1.000
_cell.length_c   1.000
_cell.angle_alpha   90.00
_cell.angle_beta   90.00
_cell.angle_gamma   90.00
#
_symmetry.space_group_name_H-M   'P 1'
#
loop_
_entity.id
_entity.type
_entity.pdbx_description
1 polymer ?
#
loop_
_entity_poly.entity_id
_entity_poly.type
_entity_poly.pdbx_seq_one_letter_code
_entity_poly.pdbx_strand_id
1 'polypeptide(L)'
;MRVGAGMHDLRNFYVRANTCVACHQNLDADLLAAGHPELIFELDGQSVNEPKHWRDDDPWSGARAWLVGQAVALREVSWMLAKSEPPAAEGTGRWNALVWLLAKATAHQARLQSIDLPGPNVSKAQFAIMQEQADLLARQTSAMPWDRDRAATMLWTLAASDPDFMGSPGAAPDLLFPRASRLVLALDRLARAAAQQAPAPPITAALAALFEDVRAQPDFQPAKFAADLTIFRETIGDAP
;
A
#
# COMPACT_ATOMS: atom_id res chain seq x y z
N MET A 1 0.94 -17.72 28.28
CA MET A 1 1.20 -19.16 28.07
C MET A 1 1.43 -19.56 26.61
N ARG A 2 0.55 -19.17 25.65
CA ARG A 2 0.65 -19.64 24.23
C ARG A 2 1.91 -19.14 23.51
N VAL A 3 2.27 -17.87 23.66
CA VAL A 3 3.47 -17.29 23.04
C VAL A 3 4.75 -17.93 23.59
N GLY A 4 4.82 -18.21 24.89
CA GLY A 4 5.94 -18.93 25.48
C GLY A 4 6.08 -20.39 25.01
N ALA A 5 5.07 -20.94 24.34
CA ALA A 5 5.08 -22.26 23.70
C ALA A 5 5.36 -22.18 22.18
N GLY A 6 5.87 -21.06 21.68
CA GLY A 6 6.22 -20.87 20.26
C GLY A 6 5.05 -20.51 19.35
N MET A 7 3.87 -20.20 19.89
CA MET A 7 2.72 -19.76 19.08
C MET A 7 2.83 -18.27 18.79
N HIS A 8 2.60 -17.88 17.55
CA HIS A 8 2.51 -16.47 17.16
C HIS A 8 1.18 -15.83 17.56
N ASP A 9 1.22 -14.64 18.16
CA ASP A 9 0.00 -13.86 18.43
C ASP A 9 -0.39 -13.06 17.17
N LEU A 10 -1.28 -13.64 16.38
CA LEU A 10 -1.75 -13.03 15.13
C LEU A 10 -2.72 -11.84 15.32
N ARG A 11 -3.06 -11.47 16.55
CA ARG A 11 -3.74 -10.19 16.85
C ARG A 11 -2.80 -9.01 16.63
N ASN A 12 -1.50 -9.22 16.80
CA ASN A 12 -0.49 -8.24 16.45
C ASN A 12 -0.33 -8.21 14.93
N PHE A 13 -0.65 -7.09 14.27
CA PHE A 13 -0.63 -6.96 12.81
C PHE A 13 0.77 -7.14 12.23
N TYR A 14 1.82 -6.71 12.93
CA TYR A 14 3.19 -6.92 12.47
C TYR A 14 3.54 -8.42 12.45
N VAL A 15 3.18 -9.16 13.48
CA VAL A 15 3.37 -10.62 13.54
C VAL A 15 2.54 -11.32 12.47
N ARG A 16 1.28 -10.93 12.31
CA ARG A 16 0.37 -11.44 11.26
C ARG A 16 0.95 -11.22 9.86
N ALA A 17 1.38 -9.99 9.56
CA ALA A 17 1.97 -9.65 8.26
C ALA A 17 3.21 -10.48 7.95
N ASN A 18 4.11 -10.66 8.93
CA ASN A 18 5.30 -11.47 8.77
C ASN A 18 4.99 -12.95 8.50
N THR A 19 3.90 -13.46 9.04
CA THR A 19 3.47 -14.85 8.79
C THR A 19 2.93 -15.03 7.37
N CYS A 20 2.18 -14.04 6.86
CA CYS A 20 1.52 -14.12 5.55
C CYS A 20 2.45 -13.75 4.39
N VAL A 21 3.32 -12.75 4.57
CA VAL A 21 4.15 -12.19 3.49
C VAL A 21 5.14 -13.19 2.90
N ALA A 22 5.57 -14.16 3.70
CA ALA A 22 6.53 -15.18 3.28
C ALA A 22 6.07 -15.98 2.03
N CYS A 23 4.74 -16.14 1.86
CA CYS A 23 4.15 -16.88 0.75
C CYS A 23 3.44 -15.95 -0.27
N HIS A 24 3.12 -14.72 0.10
CA HIS A 24 2.24 -13.87 -0.69
C HIS A 24 2.91 -12.63 -1.31
N GLN A 25 4.22 -12.46 -1.17
CA GLN A 25 4.90 -11.28 -1.71
C GLN A 25 5.96 -11.60 -2.75
N ASN A 26 6.91 -12.45 -2.43
CA ASN A 26 8.03 -12.74 -3.31
C ASN A 26 7.87 -14.14 -3.91
N LEU A 27 7.15 -14.23 -5.03
CA LEU A 27 7.06 -15.46 -5.79
C LEU A 27 8.40 -15.79 -6.44
N ASP A 28 8.69 -17.08 -6.52
CA ASP A 28 9.84 -17.58 -7.24
C ASP A 28 9.75 -17.19 -8.74
N ALA A 29 10.88 -16.81 -9.34
CA ALA A 29 10.95 -16.42 -10.73
C ALA A 29 10.45 -17.52 -11.69
N ASP A 30 10.65 -18.79 -11.34
CA ASP A 30 10.20 -19.94 -12.14
C ASP A 30 8.66 -20.05 -12.11
N LEU A 31 8.01 -19.68 -11.01
CA LEU A 31 6.55 -19.64 -10.93
C LEU A 31 5.96 -18.51 -11.80
N LEU A 32 6.59 -17.33 -11.80
CA LEU A 32 6.19 -16.23 -12.67
C LEU A 32 6.39 -16.57 -14.15
N ALA A 33 7.52 -17.20 -14.48
CA ALA A 33 7.81 -17.68 -15.84
C ALA A 33 6.84 -18.78 -16.31
N ALA A 34 6.32 -19.58 -15.37
CA ALA A 34 5.28 -20.58 -15.64
C ALA A 34 3.87 -19.99 -15.80
N GLY A 35 3.73 -18.65 -15.73
CA GLY A 35 2.46 -17.94 -15.92
C GLY A 35 1.66 -17.71 -14.63
N HIS A 36 2.24 -17.92 -13.45
CA HIS A 36 1.58 -17.55 -12.21
C HIS A 36 1.47 -16.01 -12.14
N PRO A 37 0.27 -15.45 -11.86
CA PRO A 37 0.12 -14.00 -11.73
C PRO A 37 0.93 -13.48 -10.54
N GLU A 38 1.45 -12.26 -10.69
CA GLU A 38 2.08 -11.54 -9.60
C GLU A 38 1.05 -11.29 -8.48
N LEU A 39 1.45 -11.54 -7.24
CA LEU A 39 0.59 -11.29 -6.08
C LEU A 39 0.88 -9.90 -5.50
N ILE A 40 -0.19 -9.12 -5.29
CA ILE A 40 -0.14 -7.91 -4.49
C ILE A 40 -0.44 -8.30 -3.04
N PHE A 41 0.55 -8.11 -2.18
CA PHE A 41 0.35 -8.37 -0.75
C PHE A 41 -0.51 -7.27 -0.12
N GLU A 42 -1.67 -7.68 0.39
CA GLU A 42 -2.59 -6.83 1.14
C GLU A 42 -3.10 -7.55 2.37
N LEU A 43 -2.53 -7.23 3.52
CA LEU A 43 -2.85 -7.91 4.78
C LEU A 43 -4.33 -7.80 5.15
N ASP A 44 -4.91 -6.62 4.97
CA ASP A 44 -6.33 -6.37 5.24
C ASP A 44 -7.24 -7.08 4.22
N GLY A 45 -6.91 -7.04 2.93
CA GLY A 45 -7.67 -7.69 1.85
C GLY A 45 -7.73 -9.20 2.04
N GLN A 46 -6.62 -9.82 2.37
CA GLN A 46 -6.56 -11.26 2.68
C GLN A 46 -7.36 -11.65 3.92
N SER A 47 -7.46 -10.75 4.88
CA SER A 47 -8.21 -10.99 6.12
C SER A 47 -9.73 -10.82 5.97
N VAL A 48 -10.20 -10.12 4.92
CA VAL A 48 -11.61 -9.78 4.70
C VAL A 48 -12.31 -10.78 3.78
N ASN A 49 -11.63 -11.28 2.76
CA ASN A 49 -12.21 -12.12 1.69
C ASN A 49 -12.18 -13.62 1.98
N GLU A 50 -11.34 -14.04 2.90
CA GLU A 50 -11.31 -15.41 3.41
C GLU A 50 -12.34 -15.57 4.54
N PRO A 51 -12.81 -16.77 4.87
CA PRO A 51 -13.57 -16.97 6.11
C PRO A 51 -12.77 -16.33 7.24
N LYS A 52 -13.33 -15.30 7.90
CA LYS A 52 -12.61 -14.51 8.90
C LYS A 52 -12.02 -15.41 9.98
N HIS A 53 -10.75 -15.68 9.91
CA HIS A 53 -10.03 -16.41 10.94
C HIS A 53 -9.83 -15.57 12.21
N TRP A 54 -9.95 -14.22 12.06
CA TRP A 54 -9.81 -13.26 13.15
C TRP A 54 -10.99 -12.31 13.17
N ARG A 55 -11.39 -11.92 14.37
CA ARG A 55 -12.25 -10.76 14.59
C ARG A 55 -11.38 -9.69 15.23
N ASP A 56 -11.17 -8.63 14.50
CA ASP A 56 -10.48 -7.45 15.00
C ASP A 56 -11.58 -6.54 15.58
N ASP A 57 -11.54 -6.31 16.91
CA ASP A 57 -12.58 -5.54 17.63
C ASP A 57 -12.35 -4.02 17.49
N ASP A 58 -11.15 -3.60 17.06
CA ASP A 58 -10.81 -2.21 16.81
C ASP A 58 -11.41 -1.74 15.46
N PRO A 59 -12.25 -0.70 15.45
CA PRO A 59 -12.88 -0.20 14.23
C PRO A 59 -11.86 0.32 13.19
N TRP A 60 -10.64 0.63 13.62
CA TRP A 60 -9.55 1.10 12.75
C TRP A 60 -8.61 -0.01 12.30
N SER A 61 -8.92 -1.23 12.63
CA SER A 61 -8.10 -2.41 12.33
C SER A 61 -7.79 -2.53 10.83
N GLY A 62 -8.75 -2.23 9.96
CA GLY A 62 -8.57 -2.28 8.51
C GLY A 62 -7.50 -1.31 8.01
N ALA A 63 -7.57 -0.03 8.39
CA ALA A 63 -6.57 0.97 8.00
C ALA A 63 -5.19 0.65 8.57
N ARG A 64 -5.13 0.20 9.82
CA ARG A 64 -3.89 -0.22 10.47
C ARG A 64 -3.27 -1.45 9.80
N ALA A 65 -4.08 -2.46 9.52
CA ALA A 65 -3.64 -3.67 8.81
C ALA A 65 -3.13 -3.34 7.40
N TRP A 66 -3.84 -2.45 6.68
CA TRP A 66 -3.41 -1.99 5.37
C TRP A 66 -2.01 -1.37 5.43
N LEU A 67 -1.77 -0.37 6.30
CA LEU A 67 -0.46 0.30 6.36
C LEU A 67 0.66 -0.64 6.81
N VAL A 68 0.40 -1.52 7.79
CA VAL A 68 1.37 -2.56 8.20
C VAL A 68 1.69 -3.48 7.01
N GLY A 69 0.67 -3.90 6.27
CA GLY A 69 0.83 -4.76 5.10
C GLY A 69 1.70 -4.12 4.02
N GLN A 70 1.42 -2.86 3.66
CA GLN A 70 2.21 -2.15 2.65
C GLN A 70 3.66 -1.90 3.09
N ALA A 71 3.88 -1.58 4.37
CA ALA A 71 5.22 -1.41 4.92
C ALA A 71 6.02 -2.73 4.90
N VAL A 72 5.39 -3.85 5.29
CA VAL A 72 6.02 -5.17 5.21
C VAL A 72 6.28 -5.56 3.75
N ALA A 73 5.36 -5.27 2.82
CA ALA A 73 5.59 -5.50 1.40
C ALA A 73 6.80 -4.71 0.86
N LEU A 74 6.94 -3.44 1.24
CA LEU A 74 8.11 -2.64 0.87
C LEU A 74 9.41 -3.22 1.44
N ARG A 75 9.39 -3.66 2.70
CA ARG A 75 10.53 -4.32 3.33
C ARG A 75 11.01 -5.54 2.54
N GLU A 76 10.09 -6.42 2.17
CA GLU A 76 10.42 -7.68 1.48
C GLU A 76 10.92 -7.44 0.05
N VAL A 77 10.29 -6.53 -0.70
CA VAL A 77 10.79 -6.23 -2.05
C VAL A 77 12.13 -5.51 -2.00
N SER A 78 12.36 -4.66 -0.99
CA SER A 78 13.66 -4.02 -0.76
C SER A 78 14.76 -5.04 -0.44
N TRP A 79 14.46 -6.02 0.42
CA TRP A 79 15.37 -7.12 0.74
C TRP A 79 15.72 -7.95 -0.51
N MET A 80 14.73 -8.28 -1.32
CA MET A 80 14.93 -9.03 -2.56
C MET A 80 15.84 -8.26 -3.52
N LEU A 81 15.57 -6.97 -3.77
CA LEU A 81 16.36 -6.14 -4.67
C LEU A 81 17.79 -5.89 -4.18
N ALA A 82 17.99 -5.78 -2.86
CA ALA A 82 19.34 -5.68 -2.28
C ALA A 82 20.21 -6.91 -2.57
N LYS A 83 19.61 -8.08 -2.79
CA LYS A 83 20.30 -9.34 -3.05
C LYS A 83 20.41 -9.71 -4.54
N SER A 84 19.56 -9.16 -5.39
CA SER A 84 19.51 -9.47 -6.82
C SER A 84 20.64 -8.79 -7.61
N GLU A 85 21.14 -9.46 -8.66
CA GLU A 85 22.11 -8.90 -9.61
C GLU A 85 21.80 -9.36 -11.05
N PRO A 86 21.47 -8.45 -11.97
CA PRO A 86 20.95 -7.08 -11.70
C PRO A 86 19.58 -7.10 -11.03
N PRO A 87 19.12 -5.99 -10.44
CA PRO A 87 17.75 -5.90 -9.92
C PRO A 87 16.74 -6.15 -11.04
N ALA A 88 15.77 -7.02 -10.80
CA ALA A 88 14.72 -7.31 -11.77
C ALA A 88 13.87 -6.06 -12.04
N ALA A 89 13.57 -5.76 -13.30
CA ALA A 89 12.82 -4.56 -13.69
C ALA A 89 11.43 -4.51 -13.04
N GLU A 90 10.71 -5.64 -13.02
CA GLU A 90 9.40 -5.77 -12.35
C GLU A 90 9.48 -5.48 -10.84
N GLY A 91 10.48 -6.03 -10.16
CA GLY A 91 10.72 -5.75 -8.74
C GLY A 91 10.97 -4.26 -8.48
N THR A 92 11.71 -3.60 -9.38
CA THR A 92 12.00 -2.17 -9.29
C THR A 92 10.74 -1.33 -9.49
N GLY A 93 9.88 -1.66 -10.44
CA GLY A 93 8.59 -0.99 -10.66
C GLY A 93 7.68 -1.09 -9.44
N ARG A 94 7.56 -2.30 -8.87
CA ARG A 94 6.80 -2.57 -7.64
C ARG A 94 7.35 -1.79 -6.45
N TRP A 95 8.65 -1.80 -6.28
CA TRP A 95 9.34 -1.07 -5.22
C TRP A 95 9.08 0.43 -5.31
N ASN A 96 9.25 1.02 -6.51
CA ASN A 96 8.98 2.45 -6.73
C ASN A 96 7.53 2.84 -6.39
N ALA A 97 6.56 2.02 -6.76
CA ALA A 97 5.15 2.27 -6.46
C ALA A 97 4.87 2.22 -4.95
N LEU A 98 5.48 1.26 -4.22
CA LEU A 98 5.35 1.16 -2.76
C LEU A 98 6.03 2.32 -2.04
N VAL A 99 7.24 2.68 -2.44
CA VAL A 99 7.95 3.83 -1.87
C VAL A 99 7.15 5.11 -2.05
N TRP A 100 6.65 5.36 -3.28
CA TRP A 100 5.82 6.53 -3.56
C TRP A 100 4.54 6.54 -2.70
N LEU A 101 3.82 5.42 -2.64
CA LEU A 101 2.58 5.29 -1.87
C LEU A 101 2.81 5.58 -0.38
N LEU A 102 3.84 4.95 0.20
CA LEU A 102 4.11 5.07 1.63
C LEU A 102 4.71 6.44 1.99
N ALA A 103 5.52 7.04 1.12
CA ALA A 103 5.98 8.42 1.30
C ALA A 103 4.79 9.39 1.39
N LYS A 104 3.80 9.25 0.50
CA LYS A 104 2.55 10.03 0.55
C LYS A 104 1.73 9.73 1.80
N ALA A 105 1.48 8.46 2.10
CA ALA A 105 0.66 8.03 3.24
C ALA A 105 1.23 8.49 4.59
N THR A 106 2.55 8.59 4.72
CA THR A 106 3.21 8.98 5.99
C THR A 106 3.56 10.47 6.10
N ALA A 107 3.42 11.26 5.02
CA ALA A 107 3.86 12.66 4.94
C ALA A 107 3.32 13.55 6.08
N HIS A 108 2.09 13.32 6.54
CA HIS A 108 1.44 14.10 7.60
C HIS A 108 1.14 13.27 8.86
N GLN A 109 1.82 12.13 9.03
CA GLN A 109 1.60 11.21 10.13
C GLN A 109 2.65 11.37 11.23
N ALA A 110 2.35 12.20 12.23
CA ALA A 110 3.21 12.36 13.40
C ALA A 110 3.50 11.01 14.06
N ARG A 111 4.75 10.78 14.49
CA ARG A 111 5.24 9.58 15.18
C ARG A 111 5.34 8.31 14.31
N LEU A 112 5.09 8.39 13.02
CA LEU A 112 5.42 7.31 12.09
C LEU A 112 6.75 7.60 11.39
N GLN A 113 7.50 6.54 11.09
CA GLN A 113 8.64 6.62 10.20
C GLN A 113 8.19 7.13 8.84
N SER A 114 8.71 8.25 8.38
CA SER A 114 8.54 8.70 7.01
C SER A 114 9.34 7.80 6.06
N ILE A 115 8.80 7.60 4.88
CA ILE A 115 9.50 6.93 3.78
C ILE A 115 10.05 8.00 2.85
N ASP A 116 11.37 8.02 2.66
CA ASP A 116 12.03 9.00 1.81
C ASP A 116 12.00 8.56 0.35
N LEU A 117 11.65 9.50 -0.54
CA LEU A 117 11.73 9.23 -1.98
C LEU A 117 13.21 9.16 -2.39
N PRO A 118 13.64 8.07 -3.03
CA PRO A 118 15.02 7.94 -3.47
C PRO A 118 15.31 8.86 -4.65
N GLY A 119 16.59 9.19 -4.83
CA GLY A 119 17.07 9.83 -6.06
C GLY A 119 16.96 8.90 -7.28
N PRO A 120 17.28 9.40 -8.48
CA PRO A 120 17.07 8.66 -9.73
C PRO A 120 17.92 7.39 -9.87
N ASN A 121 19.06 7.32 -9.17
CA ASN A 121 19.97 6.18 -9.22
C ASN A 121 19.94 5.43 -7.88
N VAL A 122 19.17 4.36 -7.81
CA VAL A 122 19.02 3.55 -6.58
C VAL A 122 20.12 2.50 -6.50
N SER A 123 20.89 2.52 -5.43
CA SER A 123 21.94 1.55 -5.14
C SER A 123 21.45 0.42 -4.21
N LYS A 124 22.20 -0.68 -4.13
CA LYS A 124 21.94 -1.76 -3.17
C LYS A 124 21.88 -1.27 -1.72
N ALA A 125 22.73 -0.30 -1.36
CA ALA A 125 22.70 0.30 -0.02
C ALA A 125 21.38 1.03 0.25
N GLN A 126 20.82 1.70 -0.75
CA GLN A 126 19.52 2.37 -0.61
C GLN A 126 18.37 1.37 -0.44
N PHE A 127 18.40 0.22 -1.11
CA PHE A 127 17.43 -0.85 -0.84
C PHE A 127 17.53 -1.36 0.61
N ALA A 128 18.74 -1.54 1.14
CA ALA A 128 18.93 -1.95 2.53
C ALA A 128 18.41 -0.89 3.53
N ILE A 129 18.68 0.39 3.29
CA ILE A 129 18.15 1.49 4.11
C ILE A 129 16.62 1.50 4.06
N MET A 130 16.03 1.34 2.87
CA MET A 130 14.58 1.30 2.69
C MET A 130 13.95 0.10 3.40
N GLN A 131 14.63 -1.05 3.40
CA GLN A 131 14.21 -2.23 4.16
C GLN A 131 14.08 -1.90 5.66
N GLU A 132 15.07 -1.21 6.24
CA GLU A 132 15.05 -0.83 7.67
C GLU A 132 13.96 0.21 7.96
N GLN A 133 13.80 1.23 7.12
CA GLN A 133 12.75 2.24 7.27
C GLN A 133 11.35 1.60 7.21
N ALA A 134 11.14 0.70 6.27
CA ALA A 134 9.87 0.00 6.09
C ALA A 134 9.55 -0.94 7.27
N ASP A 135 10.55 -1.65 7.81
CA ASP A 135 10.35 -2.49 9.01
C ASP A 135 10.00 -1.64 10.24
N LEU A 136 10.69 -0.51 10.43
CA LEU A 136 10.39 0.42 11.51
C LEU A 136 8.98 0.99 11.39
N LEU A 137 8.56 1.41 10.18
CA LEU A 137 7.20 1.86 9.91
C LEU A 137 6.17 0.79 10.27
N ALA A 138 6.38 -0.46 9.85
CA ALA A 138 5.47 -1.56 10.15
C ALA A 138 5.31 -1.80 11.65
N ARG A 139 6.40 -1.78 12.41
CA ARG A 139 6.40 -1.93 13.87
C ARG A 139 5.66 -0.78 14.56
N GLN A 140 5.98 0.45 14.20
CA GLN A 140 5.35 1.64 14.77
C GLN A 140 3.84 1.66 14.49
N THR A 141 3.44 1.38 13.23
CA THR A 141 2.03 1.30 12.83
C THR A 141 1.27 0.24 13.62
N SER A 142 1.87 -0.94 13.81
CA SER A 142 1.26 -2.03 14.56
C SER A 142 1.07 -1.70 16.05
N ALA A 143 1.99 -0.95 16.64
CA ALA A 143 1.98 -0.61 18.07
C ALA A 143 1.16 0.64 18.39
N MET A 144 0.89 1.50 17.41
CA MET A 144 0.25 2.80 17.60
C MET A 144 -1.27 2.68 17.66
N PRO A 145 -1.96 3.44 18.55
CA PRO A 145 -3.41 3.60 18.47
C PRO A 145 -3.81 4.36 17.20
N TRP A 146 -4.92 3.96 16.63
CA TRP A 146 -5.52 4.57 15.44
C TRP A 146 -6.82 5.24 15.81
N ASP A 147 -7.14 6.34 15.10
CA ASP A 147 -8.35 7.11 15.22
C ASP A 147 -8.86 7.55 13.84
N ARG A 148 -10.00 8.20 13.84
CA ARG A 148 -10.64 8.70 12.64
C ARG A 148 -9.77 9.74 11.92
N ASP A 149 -9.20 10.67 12.66
CA ASP A 149 -8.47 11.81 12.10
C ASP A 149 -7.23 11.32 11.35
N ARG A 150 -6.53 10.33 11.90
CA ARG A 150 -5.39 9.68 11.23
C ARG A 150 -5.80 9.01 9.92
N ALA A 151 -6.86 8.21 9.93
CA ALA A 151 -7.34 7.52 8.75
C ALA A 151 -7.85 8.52 7.69
N ALA A 152 -8.59 9.55 8.09
CA ALA A 152 -9.10 10.59 7.21
C ALA A 152 -7.98 11.44 6.61
N THR A 153 -6.99 11.87 7.41
CA THR A 153 -5.81 12.60 6.93
C THR A 153 -5.05 11.80 5.87
N MET A 154 -4.85 10.51 6.12
CA MET A 154 -4.16 9.63 5.17
C MET A 154 -4.96 9.45 3.87
N LEU A 155 -6.27 9.20 3.97
CA LEU A 155 -7.17 9.12 2.82
C LEU A 155 -7.12 10.40 1.97
N TRP A 156 -7.24 11.55 2.61
CA TRP A 156 -7.23 12.85 1.94
C TRP A 156 -5.86 13.12 1.27
N THR A 157 -4.76 12.86 1.98
CA THR A 157 -3.40 13.02 1.44
C THR A 157 -3.17 12.17 0.18
N LEU A 158 -3.64 10.93 0.20
CA LEU A 158 -3.56 10.05 -0.96
C LEU A 158 -4.48 10.49 -2.10
N ALA A 159 -5.70 10.93 -1.80
CA ALA A 159 -6.63 11.46 -2.79
C ALA A 159 -6.12 12.73 -3.49
N ALA A 160 -5.25 13.50 -2.82
CA ALA A 160 -4.62 14.70 -3.38
C ALA A 160 -3.39 14.40 -4.28
N SER A 161 -3.25 13.16 -4.76
CA SER A 161 -2.11 12.76 -5.60
C SER A 161 -2.37 12.91 -7.12
N ASP A 162 -3.49 13.51 -7.52
CA ASP A 162 -3.81 13.79 -8.93
C ASP A 162 -2.68 14.49 -9.72
N PRO A 163 -1.90 15.46 -9.16
CA PRO A 163 -0.83 16.10 -9.91
C PRO A 163 0.29 15.13 -10.33
N ASP A 164 0.50 14.04 -9.59
CA ASP A 164 1.54 13.05 -9.89
C ASP A 164 1.24 12.26 -11.18
N PHE A 165 0.00 12.27 -11.65
CA PHE A 165 -0.47 11.61 -12.88
C PHE A 165 -0.63 12.57 -14.06
N MET A 166 -0.49 13.88 -13.85
CA MET A 166 -0.64 14.92 -14.89
C MET A 166 0.66 15.24 -15.65
N GLY A 167 1.64 14.31 -15.66
CA GLY A 167 2.88 14.51 -16.41
C GLY A 167 3.94 15.33 -15.69
N SER A 168 4.04 15.18 -14.38
CA SER A 168 5.11 15.81 -13.59
C SER A 168 6.49 15.48 -14.15
N PRO A 169 7.40 16.47 -14.27
CA PRO A 169 8.77 16.22 -14.70
C PRO A 169 9.44 15.18 -13.80
N GLY A 170 9.86 14.05 -14.37
CA GLY A 170 10.56 12.97 -13.65
C GLY A 170 9.72 11.73 -13.29
N ALA A 171 8.42 11.70 -13.54
CA ALA A 171 7.66 10.46 -13.47
C ALA A 171 7.83 9.69 -14.78
N ALA A 172 8.60 8.60 -14.74
CA ALA A 172 8.67 7.69 -15.88
C ALA A 172 7.27 7.11 -16.16
N PRO A 173 6.78 7.14 -17.41
CA PRO A 173 5.42 6.72 -17.75
C PRO A 173 5.09 5.29 -17.30
N ASP A 174 6.07 4.39 -17.31
CA ASP A 174 5.96 3.00 -16.87
C ASP A 174 5.71 2.84 -15.36
N LEU A 175 5.96 3.87 -14.56
CA LEU A 175 5.69 3.86 -13.12
C LEU A 175 4.27 4.33 -12.75
N LEU A 176 3.56 4.99 -13.67
CA LEU A 176 2.26 5.58 -13.35
C LEU A 176 1.18 4.52 -13.12
N PHE A 177 1.15 3.47 -13.94
CA PHE A 177 0.19 2.40 -13.77
C PHE A 177 0.36 1.62 -12.45
N PRO A 178 1.56 1.16 -12.06
CA PRO A 178 1.78 0.53 -10.75
C PRO A 178 1.41 1.42 -9.56
N ARG A 179 1.65 2.74 -9.66
CA ARG A 179 1.22 3.72 -8.62
C ARG A 179 -0.30 3.82 -8.54
N ALA A 180 -0.99 3.97 -9.69
CA ALA A 180 -2.43 4.06 -9.76
C ALA A 180 -3.10 2.82 -9.18
N SER A 181 -2.65 1.63 -9.56
CA SER A 181 -3.20 0.36 -9.07
C SER A 181 -3.13 0.24 -7.56
N ARG A 182 -2.00 0.62 -6.94
CA ARG A 182 -1.86 0.59 -5.48
C ARG A 182 -2.65 1.71 -4.80
N LEU A 183 -2.72 2.87 -5.43
CA LEU A 183 -3.47 4.01 -4.90
C LEU A 183 -4.96 3.68 -4.79
N VAL A 184 -5.56 3.12 -5.83
CA VAL A 184 -6.99 2.77 -5.83
C VAL A 184 -7.32 1.78 -4.71
N LEU A 185 -6.50 0.75 -4.51
CA LEU A 185 -6.65 -0.19 -3.40
C LEU A 185 -6.54 0.52 -2.04
N ALA A 186 -5.56 1.41 -1.88
CA ALA A 186 -5.39 2.20 -0.66
C ALA A 186 -6.63 3.08 -0.37
N LEU A 187 -7.13 3.79 -1.38
CA LEU A 187 -8.32 4.64 -1.25
C LEU A 187 -9.56 3.83 -0.84
N ASP A 188 -9.80 2.66 -1.46
CA ASP A 188 -10.90 1.78 -1.08
C ASP A 188 -10.79 1.33 0.39
N ARG A 189 -9.60 0.90 0.84
CA ARG A 189 -9.40 0.44 2.21
C ARG A 189 -9.57 1.54 3.24
N LEU A 190 -8.98 2.71 2.97
CA LEU A 190 -9.05 3.85 3.88
C LEU A 190 -10.45 4.48 3.92
N ALA A 191 -11.16 4.56 2.78
CA ALA A 191 -12.54 5.04 2.74
C ALA A 191 -13.47 4.14 3.55
N ARG A 192 -13.34 2.82 3.43
CA ARG A 192 -14.09 1.86 4.26
C ARG A 192 -13.78 1.99 5.75
N ALA A 193 -12.50 2.15 6.09
CA ALA A 193 -12.09 2.34 7.48
C ALA A 193 -12.63 3.66 8.03
N ALA A 194 -12.51 4.77 7.30
CA ALA A 194 -13.00 6.08 7.72
C ALA A 194 -14.52 6.12 7.90
N ALA A 195 -15.27 5.42 7.06
CA ALA A 195 -16.72 5.29 7.16
C ALA A 195 -17.17 4.35 8.29
N GLN A 196 -16.30 3.44 8.76
CA GLN A 196 -16.60 2.33 9.71
C GLN A 196 -17.72 1.38 9.24
N GLN A 197 -18.20 1.56 8.05
CA GLN A 197 -19.25 0.80 7.35
C GLN A 197 -19.05 0.98 5.84
N ALA A 198 -20.01 0.57 5.03
CA ALA A 198 -19.94 0.82 3.59
C ALA A 198 -19.84 2.35 3.32
N PRO A 199 -18.90 2.79 2.47
CA PRO A 199 -18.83 4.19 2.07
C PRO A 199 -20.13 4.66 1.43
N ALA A 200 -20.40 5.96 1.51
CA ALA A 200 -21.58 6.57 0.90
C ALA A 200 -21.62 6.30 -0.63
N PRO A 201 -22.81 6.21 -1.26
CA PRO A 201 -22.94 5.89 -2.68
C PRO A 201 -22.08 6.75 -3.61
N PRO A 202 -21.95 8.08 -3.42
CA PRO A 202 -21.07 8.89 -4.27
C PRO A 202 -19.58 8.47 -4.18
N ILE A 203 -19.09 8.15 -2.98
CA ILE A 203 -17.71 7.68 -2.77
C ILE A 203 -17.51 6.33 -3.47
N THR A 204 -18.49 5.44 -3.33
CA THR A 204 -18.45 4.12 -3.99
C THR A 204 -18.42 4.26 -5.52
N ALA A 205 -19.20 5.18 -6.09
CA ALA A 205 -19.21 5.44 -7.52
C ALA A 205 -17.87 6.01 -8.03
N ALA A 206 -17.30 6.97 -7.32
CA ALA A 206 -15.99 7.54 -7.65
C ALA A 206 -14.87 6.50 -7.56
N LEU A 207 -14.88 5.64 -6.54
CA LEU A 207 -13.96 4.50 -6.44
C LEU A 207 -14.12 3.52 -7.61
N ALA A 208 -15.36 3.23 -8.02
CA ALA A 208 -15.61 2.35 -9.14
C ALA A 208 -15.00 2.89 -10.45
N ALA A 209 -15.09 4.20 -10.70
CA ALA A 209 -14.45 4.84 -11.86
C ALA A 209 -12.92 4.65 -11.84
N LEU A 210 -12.28 4.88 -10.70
CA LEU A 210 -10.83 4.66 -10.53
C LEU A 210 -10.44 3.18 -10.73
N PHE A 211 -11.26 2.23 -10.27
CA PHE A 211 -11.04 0.81 -10.53
C PHE A 211 -11.16 0.46 -12.01
N GLU A 212 -12.12 1.05 -12.74
CA GLU A 212 -12.23 0.85 -14.19
C GLU A 212 -11.01 1.38 -14.94
N ASP A 213 -10.44 2.53 -14.52
CA ASP A 213 -9.23 3.08 -15.13
C ASP A 213 -8.04 2.12 -15.01
N VAL A 214 -7.82 1.52 -13.83
CA VAL A 214 -6.71 0.58 -13.66
C VAL A 214 -6.99 -0.80 -14.27
N ARG A 215 -8.24 -1.17 -14.53
CA ARG A 215 -8.59 -2.38 -15.28
C ARG A 215 -8.40 -2.25 -16.77
N ALA A 216 -8.35 -1.02 -17.30
CA ALA A 216 -8.20 -0.75 -18.72
C ALA A 216 -6.80 -1.08 -19.27
N GLN A 217 -5.96 -1.77 -18.51
CA GLN A 217 -4.64 -2.22 -18.98
C GLN A 217 -4.79 -3.11 -20.26
N PRO A 218 -3.98 -2.88 -21.33
CA PRO A 218 -2.79 -2.00 -21.39
C PRO A 218 -3.08 -0.52 -21.68
N ASP A 219 -4.33 -0.13 -21.89
CA ASP A 219 -4.74 1.19 -22.34
C ASP A 219 -4.93 2.21 -21.18
N PHE A 220 -4.20 2.06 -20.08
CA PHE A 220 -4.25 2.98 -18.94
C PHE A 220 -3.92 4.42 -19.36
N GLN A 221 -4.80 5.35 -19.00
CA GLN A 221 -4.68 6.77 -19.34
C GLN A 221 -4.45 7.61 -18.06
N PRO A 222 -3.21 8.04 -17.77
CA PRO A 222 -2.89 8.77 -16.55
C PRO A 222 -3.71 10.06 -16.36
N ALA A 223 -3.94 10.83 -17.43
CA ALA A 223 -4.69 12.07 -17.35
C ALA A 223 -6.17 11.84 -17.00
N LYS A 224 -6.78 10.76 -17.52
CA LYS A 224 -8.15 10.36 -17.15
C LYS A 224 -8.19 9.95 -15.67
N PHE A 225 -7.26 9.11 -15.26
CA PHE A 225 -7.13 8.68 -13.86
C PHE A 225 -6.98 9.88 -12.91
N ALA A 226 -6.17 10.89 -13.27
CA ALA A 226 -6.01 12.12 -12.49
C ALA A 226 -7.33 12.89 -12.36
N ALA A 227 -8.11 12.99 -13.44
CA ALA A 227 -9.42 13.65 -13.42
C ALA A 227 -10.41 12.91 -12.50
N ASP A 228 -10.48 11.58 -12.60
CA ASP A 228 -11.36 10.78 -11.74
C ASP A 228 -10.89 10.80 -10.26
N LEU A 229 -9.58 10.90 -10.01
CA LEU A 229 -9.02 11.08 -8.67
C LEU A 229 -9.40 12.45 -8.09
N THR A 230 -9.43 13.51 -8.90
CA THR A 230 -9.93 14.82 -8.48
C THR A 230 -11.41 14.73 -8.07
N ILE A 231 -12.25 14.06 -8.86
CA ILE A 231 -13.67 13.83 -8.53
C ILE A 231 -13.81 13.05 -7.21
N PHE A 232 -12.99 12.01 -7.03
CA PHE A 232 -12.98 11.26 -5.77
C PHE A 232 -12.62 12.16 -4.58
N ARG A 233 -11.58 12.98 -4.70
CA ARG A 233 -11.17 13.91 -3.66
C ARG A 233 -12.28 14.91 -3.28
N GLU A 234 -12.94 15.50 -4.28
CA GLU A 234 -14.08 16.41 -4.05
C GLU A 234 -15.24 15.68 -3.35
N THR A 235 -15.45 14.41 -3.65
CA THR A 235 -16.53 13.60 -3.07
C THR A 235 -16.27 13.25 -1.59
N ILE A 236 -15.03 13.07 -1.17
CA ILE A 236 -14.69 12.82 0.24
C ILE A 236 -14.67 14.10 1.09
N GLY A 237 -14.73 15.28 0.46
CA GLY A 237 -14.78 16.58 1.12
C GLY A 237 -13.41 17.18 1.46
N ASP A 238 -13.43 18.22 2.29
CA ASP A 238 -12.24 18.97 2.67
C ASP A 238 -11.28 18.16 3.54
N ALA A 239 -10.01 18.61 3.60
CA ALA A 239 -9.01 18.07 4.51
C ALA A 239 -9.50 18.13 5.96
N PRO A 240 -9.26 17.07 6.74
CA PRO A 240 -9.62 17.03 8.16
C PRO A 240 -8.79 18.01 9.01
#